data_fd00470d6e2aec7ed89c65c9019f2f1c
#
_entry.id   fd00470d6e2aec7ed89c65c9019f2f1c
#
_cell.length_a   1.000
_cell.length_b   1.000
_cell.length_c   1.000
_cell.angle_alpha   90.00
_cell.angle_beta   90.00
_cell.angle_gamma   90.00
#
_symmetry.space_group_name_H-M   'P 1'
#
loop_
_entity.id
_entity.type
_entity.pdbx_description
1 polymer ?
#
loop_
_entity_poly.entity_id
_entity_poly.type
_entity_poly.pdbx_seq_one_letter_code
_entity_poly.pdbx_strand_id
1 'polypeptide(L)'
;MSKKVVRILRLLIELRYKYLFQFSIVIVERGSKLEVGENTKIIKSKIVVKNRHNLQIGNSCIIKKCTLSFYSDNGWRESSIGSNGNFNGVYLQAYGSFKCGDWNIFEQKSNTPMLTVFNGSLDIGHHNRFMNRFRIRYNANVRIGNYNNINERSWLRADEQITMKDYNQISYNVMIWDTNTHNIYTPSKRRELTEKYYPFFGYEYEKPSTKPVKIGSDCWIAQNAAILKGTELEDEVIVGFCTILLGTSIPFGTTVVNKVEYRFV
;
A
#
# COMPACT_ATOMS: atom_id res chain seq x y z
N MET A 1 38.12 6.84 9.53
CA MET A 1 36.74 6.32 9.49
C MET A 1 35.81 7.41 8.96
N SER A 2 34.99 7.15 7.94
CA SER A 2 34.16 8.20 7.35
C SER A 2 33.08 8.68 8.35
N LYS A 3 32.72 9.99 8.31
CA LYS A 3 31.66 10.57 9.18
C LYS A 3 30.35 9.75 9.10
N LYS A 4 30.13 9.06 8.00
CA LYS A 4 28.98 8.19 7.73
C LYS A 4 29.02 6.91 8.57
N VAL A 5 30.20 6.28 8.69
CA VAL A 5 30.42 5.07 9.50
C VAL A 5 30.28 5.36 10.99
N VAL A 6 30.86 6.48 11.45
CA VAL A 6 30.73 6.92 12.86
C VAL A 6 29.27 7.16 13.24
N ARG A 7 28.48 7.72 12.32
CA ARG A 7 27.06 7.99 12.56
C ARG A 7 26.21 6.71 12.59
N ILE A 8 26.51 5.74 11.72
CA ILE A 8 25.86 4.41 11.74
C ILE A 8 26.20 3.69 13.05
N LEU A 9 27.46 3.73 13.48
CA LEU A 9 27.90 3.14 14.75
C LEU A 9 27.23 3.83 15.95
N ARG A 10 27.13 5.15 15.96
CA ARG A 10 26.46 5.90 17.02
C ARG A 10 24.97 5.57 17.09
N LEU A 11 24.29 5.50 15.95
CA LEU A 11 22.90 5.09 15.84
C LEU A 11 22.69 3.63 16.29
N LEU A 12 23.60 2.73 15.93
CA LEU A 12 23.59 1.35 16.37
C LEU A 12 23.80 1.23 17.89
N ILE A 13 24.63 2.08 18.48
CA ILE A 13 24.86 2.13 19.93
C ILE A 13 23.63 2.69 20.63
N GLU A 14 23.06 3.79 20.17
CA GLU A 14 21.86 4.40 20.76
C GLU A 14 20.65 3.45 20.69
N LEU A 15 20.47 2.75 19.56
CA LEU A 15 19.41 1.78 19.38
C LEU A 15 19.63 0.48 20.17
N ARG A 16 20.87 0.07 20.40
CA ARG A 16 21.22 -1.12 21.19
C ARG A 16 20.71 -1.04 22.62
N TYR A 17 20.61 0.14 23.19
CA TYR A 17 20.12 0.34 24.56
C TYR A 17 18.60 0.49 24.67
N LYS A 18 17.93 0.83 23.55
CA LYS A 18 16.48 1.05 23.55
C LYS A 18 15.67 -0.06 22.91
N TYR A 19 16.26 -0.83 21.98
CA TYR A 19 15.51 -1.79 21.13
C TYR A 19 16.25 -3.11 20.98
N LEU A 20 15.49 -4.21 20.86
CA LEU A 20 16.07 -5.53 20.56
C LEU A 20 16.52 -5.60 19.09
N PHE A 21 17.79 -5.32 18.91
CA PHE A 21 18.44 -5.32 17.61
C PHE A 21 18.97 -6.72 17.26
N GLN A 22 18.26 -7.45 16.39
CA GLN A 22 18.71 -8.76 15.90
C GLN A 22 18.99 -8.69 14.39
N PHE A 23 20.28 -8.61 14.02
CA PHE A 23 20.74 -8.64 12.61
C PHE A 23 20.00 -7.66 11.69
N SER A 24 19.69 -6.46 12.17
CA SER A 24 18.96 -5.43 11.42
C SER A 24 19.85 -4.25 11.07
N ILE A 25 19.53 -3.57 9.97
CA ILE A 25 20.24 -2.38 9.48
C ILE A 25 19.28 -1.20 9.52
N VAL A 26 19.63 -0.15 10.24
CA VAL A 26 18.87 1.11 10.27
C VAL A 26 19.72 2.24 9.73
N ILE A 27 19.22 2.95 8.74
CA ILE A 27 19.89 4.07 8.08
C ILE A 27 18.97 5.29 8.19
N VAL A 28 19.43 6.31 8.92
CA VAL A 28 18.75 7.60 9.02
C VAL A 28 19.68 8.67 8.48
N GLU A 29 19.28 9.38 7.44
CA GLU A 29 20.05 10.44 6.82
C GLU A 29 19.96 11.75 7.63
N ARG A 30 20.99 12.58 7.53
CA ARG A 30 20.98 13.91 8.18
C ARG A 30 19.77 14.73 7.71
N GLY A 31 19.00 15.28 8.65
CA GLY A 31 17.78 16.00 8.38
C GLY A 31 16.52 15.12 8.34
N SER A 32 16.65 13.79 8.46
CA SER A 32 15.53 12.86 8.68
C SER A 32 15.50 12.40 10.13
N LYS A 33 14.36 11.91 10.59
CA LYS A 33 14.16 11.47 11.97
C LYS A 33 13.53 10.08 12.01
N LEU A 34 13.97 9.24 12.94
CA LEU A 34 13.34 7.98 13.29
C LEU A 34 13.10 7.98 14.80
N GLU A 35 11.86 7.78 15.18
CA GLU A 35 11.44 7.50 16.55
C GLU A 35 10.87 6.09 16.62
N VAL A 36 11.28 5.33 17.62
CA VAL A 36 10.81 3.96 17.83
C VAL A 36 10.36 3.82 19.27
N GLY A 37 9.13 3.36 19.45
CA GLY A 37 8.50 3.18 20.74
C GLY A 37 9.09 2.03 21.55
N GLU A 38 8.69 1.98 22.81
CA GLU A 38 9.15 0.98 23.76
C GLU A 38 8.73 -0.44 23.39
N ASN A 39 9.52 -1.44 23.75
CA ASN A 39 9.27 -2.87 23.50
C ASN A 39 9.12 -3.26 22.03
N THR A 40 9.42 -2.35 21.08
CA THR A 40 9.39 -2.65 19.64
C THR A 40 10.61 -3.48 19.25
N LYS A 41 10.37 -4.55 18.49
CA LYS A 41 11.38 -5.51 18.03
C LYS A 41 11.59 -5.38 16.52
N ILE A 42 12.84 -5.09 16.10
CA ILE A 42 13.24 -5.02 14.69
C ILE A 42 14.20 -6.17 14.44
N ILE A 43 13.77 -7.18 13.68
CA ILE A 43 14.45 -8.47 13.55
C ILE A 43 14.77 -8.76 12.09
N LYS A 44 16.06 -8.98 11.75
CA LYS A 44 16.51 -9.31 10.38
C LYS A 44 15.91 -8.37 9.32
N SER A 45 15.82 -7.07 9.65
CA SER A 45 15.12 -6.07 8.85
C SER A 45 16.03 -4.92 8.45
N LYS A 46 15.65 -4.23 7.38
CA LYS A 46 16.30 -3.00 6.93
C LYS A 46 15.30 -1.84 6.99
N ILE A 47 15.66 -0.78 7.71
CA ILE A 47 14.88 0.46 7.77
C ILE A 47 15.74 1.60 7.22
N VAL A 48 15.21 2.34 6.26
CA VAL A 48 15.89 3.47 5.63
C VAL A 48 14.97 4.69 5.71
N VAL A 49 15.46 5.79 6.30
CA VAL A 49 14.72 7.06 6.38
C VAL A 49 15.64 8.17 5.85
N LYS A 50 15.25 8.80 4.75
CA LYS A 50 16.09 9.75 4.01
C LYS A 50 15.30 10.96 3.49
N ASN A 51 16.04 11.98 3.02
CA ASN A 51 15.51 13.13 2.31
C ASN A 51 14.46 13.90 3.13
N ARG A 52 14.75 14.22 4.38
CA ARG A 52 13.86 14.96 5.29
C ARG A 52 12.53 14.23 5.57
N HIS A 53 12.53 12.90 5.60
CA HIS A 53 11.39 12.12 6.03
C HIS A 53 11.47 11.84 7.54
N ASN A 54 10.36 12.00 8.24
CA ASN A 54 10.21 11.60 9.63
C ASN A 54 9.39 10.32 9.72
N LEU A 55 9.91 9.31 10.39
CA LEU A 55 9.21 8.07 10.67
C LEU A 55 9.03 7.88 12.17
N GLN A 56 7.80 7.66 12.59
CA GLN A 56 7.46 7.23 13.95
C GLN A 56 6.98 5.78 13.92
N ILE A 57 7.49 4.95 14.82
CA ILE A 57 7.05 3.58 15.05
C ILE A 57 6.59 3.50 16.50
N GLY A 58 5.37 3.08 16.73
CA GLY A 58 4.77 2.97 18.05
C GLY A 58 5.39 1.88 18.92
N ASN A 59 4.77 1.66 20.06
CA ASN A 59 5.24 0.70 21.07
C ASN A 59 4.88 -0.75 20.69
N SER A 60 5.65 -1.71 21.20
CA SER A 60 5.36 -3.14 21.12
C SER A 60 5.17 -3.68 19.69
N CYS A 61 5.74 -3.03 18.68
CA CYS A 61 5.68 -3.50 17.30
C CYS A 61 6.66 -4.67 17.07
N ILE A 62 6.32 -5.53 16.10
CA ILE A 62 7.20 -6.59 15.60
C ILE A 62 7.45 -6.34 14.11
N ILE A 63 8.69 -6.00 13.74
CA ILE A 63 9.13 -5.78 12.36
C ILE A 63 10.16 -6.86 12.04
N LYS A 64 9.76 -7.89 11.28
CA LYS A 64 10.58 -9.07 11.03
C LYS A 64 10.77 -9.33 9.54
N LYS A 65 12.02 -9.53 9.11
CA LYS A 65 12.38 -9.80 7.70
C LYS A 65 11.85 -8.74 6.72
N CYS A 66 11.77 -7.49 7.16
CA CYS A 66 11.20 -6.40 6.37
C CYS A 66 12.29 -5.54 5.71
N THR A 67 11.91 -4.89 4.61
CA THR A 67 12.61 -3.74 4.06
C THR A 67 11.66 -2.56 4.03
N LEU A 68 11.86 -1.59 4.92
CA LEU A 68 11.04 -0.39 5.04
C LEU A 68 11.87 0.81 4.61
N SER A 69 11.46 1.50 3.56
CA SER A 69 12.19 2.62 2.99
C SER A 69 11.29 3.84 2.86
N PHE A 70 11.67 4.92 3.54
CA PHE A 70 10.95 6.18 3.57
C PHE A 70 11.82 7.28 3.01
N TYR A 71 11.34 7.95 1.98
CA TYR A 71 12.01 9.02 1.28
C TYR A 71 11.06 10.21 1.12
N SER A 72 11.62 11.40 0.89
CA SER A 72 10.82 12.54 0.48
C SER A 72 11.41 13.11 -0.81
N ASP A 73 10.57 13.31 -1.82
CA ASP A 73 11.00 13.91 -3.08
C ASP A 73 11.05 15.45 -2.97
N ASN A 74 10.10 16.04 -2.24
CA ASN A 74 9.99 17.48 -2.11
C ASN A 74 9.55 17.87 -0.68
N GLY A 75 10.46 18.49 0.07
CA GLY A 75 10.16 19.02 1.40
C GLY A 75 10.10 17.97 2.51
N TRP A 76 9.46 18.30 3.60
CA TRP A 76 9.28 17.42 4.75
C TRP A 76 8.10 16.46 4.53
N ARG A 77 8.30 15.20 4.90
CA ARG A 77 7.24 14.19 4.90
C ARG A 77 7.23 13.46 6.23
N GLU A 78 6.06 12.97 6.59
CA GLU A 78 5.84 12.21 7.81
C GLU A 78 5.14 10.90 7.51
N SER A 79 5.59 9.85 8.19
CA SER A 79 4.95 8.55 8.19
C SER A 79 4.89 8.01 9.61
N SER A 80 3.88 7.20 9.90
CA SER A 80 3.74 6.58 11.21
C SER A 80 3.23 5.15 11.13
N ILE A 81 3.75 4.34 12.02
CA ILE A 81 3.25 2.99 12.33
C ILE A 81 2.79 3.06 13.78
N GLY A 82 1.52 2.78 14.02
CA GLY A 82 0.93 2.73 15.35
C GLY A 82 1.49 1.59 16.20
N SER A 83 1.04 1.52 17.44
CA SER A 83 1.50 0.51 18.40
C SER A 83 0.96 -0.90 18.10
N ASN A 84 1.65 -1.93 18.60
CA ASN A 84 1.27 -3.34 18.45
C ASN A 84 1.17 -3.83 17.00
N GLY A 85 1.79 -3.10 16.06
CA GLY A 85 1.86 -3.48 14.65
C GLY A 85 2.73 -4.72 14.43
N ASN A 86 2.31 -5.60 13.51
CA ASN A 86 3.06 -6.79 13.13
C ASN A 86 3.35 -6.77 11.63
N PHE A 87 4.63 -6.60 11.27
CA PHE A 87 5.13 -6.55 9.89
C PHE A 87 6.06 -7.73 9.66
N ASN A 88 5.67 -8.66 8.79
CA ASN A 88 6.46 -9.86 8.50
C ASN A 88 6.70 -10.03 7.01
N GLY A 89 7.96 -10.00 6.60
CA GLY A 89 8.38 -10.14 5.20
C GLY A 89 8.03 -8.94 4.31
N VAL A 90 7.64 -7.81 4.88
CA VAL A 90 7.12 -6.65 4.15
C VAL A 90 8.24 -5.89 3.44
N TYR A 91 8.04 -5.62 2.16
CA TYR A 91 8.80 -4.65 1.41
C TYR A 91 7.94 -3.42 1.15
N LEU A 92 8.26 -2.32 1.83
CA LEU A 92 7.57 -1.02 1.77
C LEU A 92 8.50 0.06 1.25
N GLN A 93 8.03 0.82 0.27
CA GLN A 93 8.67 2.04 -0.23
C GLN A 93 7.69 3.20 -0.20
N ALA A 94 7.95 4.22 0.58
CA ALA A 94 7.15 5.44 0.65
C ALA A 94 7.99 6.67 0.30
N TYR A 95 7.65 7.32 -0.79
CA TYR A 95 8.11 8.65 -1.17
C TYR A 95 7.06 9.71 -0.81
N GLY A 96 5.82 9.29 -0.62
CA GLY A 96 4.71 10.06 -0.04
C GLY A 96 4.54 9.77 1.45
N SER A 97 3.34 10.00 1.98
CA SER A 97 2.98 9.73 3.38
C SER A 97 2.37 8.33 3.54
N PHE A 98 2.84 7.60 4.53
CA PHE A 98 2.26 6.34 4.98
C PHE A 98 1.94 6.43 6.47
N LYS A 99 0.67 6.27 6.81
CA LYS A 99 0.23 6.26 8.20
C LYS A 99 -0.65 5.03 8.44
N CYS A 100 -0.41 4.32 9.49
CA CYS A 100 -1.31 3.28 9.97
C CYS A 100 -1.46 3.36 11.49
N GLY A 101 -2.67 3.11 11.97
CA GLY A 101 -3.01 3.05 13.39
C GLY A 101 -2.45 1.79 14.06
N ASP A 102 -2.98 1.48 15.23
CA ASP A 102 -2.52 0.38 16.07
C ASP A 102 -3.03 -0.98 15.61
N TRP A 103 -2.36 -2.05 16.02
CA TRP A 103 -2.78 -3.45 15.82
C TRP A 103 -2.93 -3.88 14.36
N ASN A 104 -2.24 -3.22 13.43
CA ASN A 104 -2.25 -3.62 12.03
C ASN A 104 -1.25 -4.76 11.78
N ILE A 105 -1.65 -5.71 10.94
CA ILE A 105 -0.84 -6.86 10.53
C ILE A 105 -0.58 -6.77 9.02
N PHE A 106 0.70 -6.76 8.65
CA PHE A 106 1.15 -6.82 7.26
C PHE A 106 2.01 -8.06 7.05
N GLU A 107 1.62 -8.92 6.15
CA GLU A 107 2.33 -10.17 5.87
C GLU A 107 2.58 -10.33 4.37
N GLN A 108 3.83 -10.62 4.01
CA GLN A 108 4.20 -10.90 2.63
C GLN A 108 5.16 -12.08 2.54
N LYS A 109 4.97 -12.88 1.50
CA LYS A 109 5.87 -14.01 1.17
C LYS A 109 6.71 -13.77 -0.10
N SER A 110 6.53 -12.63 -0.78
CA SER A 110 7.15 -12.29 -2.06
C SER A 110 8.31 -11.30 -1.88
N ASN A 111 9.29 -11.35 -2.78
CA ASN A 111 10.40 -10.39 -2.84
C ASN A 111 10.05 -9.10 -3.62
N THR A 112 8.83 -8.96 -4.12
CA THR A 112 8.39 -7.73 -4.79
C THR A 112 7.81 -6.74 -3.78
N PRO A 113 7.88 -5.41 -4.01
CA PRO A 113 7.28 -4.45 -3.09
C PRO A 113 5.79 -4.74 -2.86
N MET A 114 5.43 -4.94 -1.58
CA MET A 114 4.05 -5.08 -1.15
C MET A 114 3.34 -3.72 -1.18
N LEU A 115 4.05 -2.69 -0.73
CA LEU A 115 3.48 -1.38 -0.55
C LEU A 115 4.41 -0.33 -1.16
N THR A 116 3.89 0.40 -2.16
CA THR A 116 4.60 1.50 -2.80
C THR A 116 3.72 2.74 -2.82
N VAL A 117 4.16 3.79 -2.14
CA VAL A 117 3.56 5.13 -2.18
C VAL A 117 4.56 6.05 -2.87
N PHE A 118 4.42 6.26 -4.18
CA PHE A 118 5.34 7.12 -4.93
C PHE A 118 5.16 8.58 -4.54
N ASN A 119 3.96 9.11 -4.67
CA ASN A 119 3.54 10.43 -4.20
C ASN A 119 2.05 10.31 -3.82
N GLY A 120 1.63 11.06 -2.82
CA GLY A 120 0.29 10.96 -2.25
C GLY A 120 0.31 10.40 -0.84
N SER A 121 -0.80 9.83 -0.41
CA SER A 121 -0.94 9.33 0.96
C SER A 121 -1.67 8.00 1.03
N LEU A 122 -1.28 7.20 2.01
CA LEU A 122 -1.98 6.01 2.46
C LEU A 122 -2.21 6.14 3.96
N ASP A 123 -3.46 6.34 4.35
CA ASP A 123 -3.91 6.42 5.73
C ASP A 123 -4.76 5.20 6.08
N ILE A 124 -4.34 4.45 7.07
CA ILE A 124 -4.95 3.19 7.51
C ILE A 124 -5.34 3.31 8.99
N GLY A 125 -6.56 2.93 9.33
CA GLY A 125 -7.05 2.85 10.71
C GLY A 125 -6.38 1.72 11.53
N HIS A 126 -7.13 1.09 12.37
CA HIS A 126 -6.66 0.13 13.37
C HIS A 126 -7.14 -1.29 13.06
N HIS A 127 -6.45 -2.32 13.60
CA HIS A 127 -6.87 -3.72 13.58
C HIS A 127 -7.08 -4.32 12.18
N ASN A 128 -6.35 -3.87 11.18
CA ASN A 128 -6.45 -4.40 9.83
C ASN A 128 -5.41 -5.51 9.59
N ARG A 129 -5.72 -6.41 8.65
CA ARG A 129 -4.77 -7.41 8.16
C ARG A 129 -4.63 -7.32 6.65
N PHE A 130 -3.38 -7.20 6.18
CA PHE A 130 -3.06 -7.03 4.78
C PHE A 130 -2.05 -8.08 4.30
N MET A 131 -2.42 -8.78 3.23
CA MET A 131 -1.56 -9.70 2.49
C MET A 131 -1.51 -9.33 1.00
N ASN A 132 -2.14 -8.22 0.64
CA ASN A 132 -2.31 -7.70 -0.71
C ASN A 132 -1.17 -6.75 -1.11
N ARG A 133 -1.20 -6.33 -2.38
CA ARG A 133 -0.30 -5.30 -2.91
C ARG A 133 -0.98 -3.94 -2.93
N PHE A 134 -0.21 -2.88 -2.60
CA PHE A 134 -0.61 -1.48 -2.73
C PHE A 134 0.31 -0.74 -3.70
N ARG A 135 -0.27 0.05 -4.62
CA ARG A 135 0.47 0.95 -5.49
C ARG A 135 -0.26 2.29 -5.59
N ILE A 136 0.34 3.33 -5.06
CA ILE A 136 -0.27 4.66 -4.96
C ILE A 136 0.64 5.65 -5.71
N ARG A 137 0.06 6.41 -6.64
CA ARG A 137 0.79 7.32 -7.54
C ARG A 137 0.00 8.61 -7.78
N TYR A 138 0.61 9.57 -8.46
CA TYR A 138 -0.02 10.81 -8.94
C TYR A 138 -0.73 11.62 -7.85
N ASN A 139 -0.14 11.70 -6.66
CA ASN A 139 -0.71 12.35 -5.47
C ASN A 139 -2.06 11.75 -5.02
N ALA A 140 -2.32 10.50 -5.35
CA ALA A 140 -3.53 9.82 -4.92
C ALA A 140 -3.66 9.76 -3.40
N ASN A 141 -4.91 9.77 -2.93
CA ASN A 141 -5.25 9.66 -1.52
C ASN A 141 -6.00 8.34 -1.28
N VAL A 142 -5.41 7.48 -0.46
CA VAL A 142 -6.04 6.22 -0.06
C VAL A 142 -6.34 6.26 1.43
N ARG A 143 -7.60 5.99 1.81
CA ARG A 143 -8.05 5.87 3.19
C ARG A 143 -8.71 4.54 3.41
N ILE A 144 -8.25 3.82 4.42
CA ILE A 144 -8.80 2.53 4.85
C ILE A 144 -9.13 2.63 6.33
N GLY A 145 -10.33 2.27 6.69
CA GLY A 145 -10.83 2.27 8.06
C GLY A 145 -10.23 1.16 8.93
N ASN A 146 -11.07 0.59 9.76
CA ASN A 146 -10.66 -0.35 10.80
C ASN A 146 -11.17 -1.77 10.50
N TYR A 147 -10.53 -2.79 11.09
CA TYR A 147 -10.99 -4.19 11.05
C TYR A 147 -11.16 -4.77 9.64
N ASN A 148 -10.43 -4.26 8.65
CA ASN A 148 -10.46 -4.79 7.29
C ASN A 148 -9.46 -5.94 7.13
N ASN A 149 -9.83 -6.94 6.34
CA ASN A 149 -8.94 -8.02 5.94
C ASN A 149 -8.86 -8.08 4.41
N ILE A 150 -7.65 -7.94 3.85
CA ILE A 150 -7.40 -8.07 2.42
C ILE A 150 -6.40 -9.20 2.17
N ASN A 151 -6.87 -10.24 1.52
CA ASN A 151 -6.10 -11.45 1.31
C ASN A 151 -5.09 -11.38 0.16
N GLU A 152 -4.30 -12.44 0.05
CA GLU A 152 -3.17 -12.61 -0.88
C GLU A 152 -3.57 -12.42 -2.34
N ARG A 153 -2.60 -11.97 -3.16
CA ARG A 153 -2.73 -11.70 -4.59
C ARG A 153 -3.73 -10.60 -4.95
N SER A 154 -4.42 -10.02 -3.98
CA SER A 154 -5.26 -8.84 -4.23
C SER A 154 -4.39 -7.61 -4.45
N TRP A 155 -4.90 -6.66 -5.23
CA TRP A 155 -4.14 -5.48 -5.61
C TRP A 155 -4.98 -4.22 -5.54
N LEU A 156 -4.61 -3.33 -4.63
CA LEU A 156 -5.15 -1.98 -4.54
C LEU A 156 -4.22 -1.01 -5.28
N ARG A 157 -4.72 -0.36 -6.34
CA ARG A 157 -3.99 0.61 -7.14
C ARG A 157 -4.75 1.91 -7.22
N ALA A 158 -4.15 2.98 -6.74
CA ALA A 158 -4.72 4.30 -6.72
C ALA A 158 -3.86 5.31 -7.48
N ASP A 159 -4.48 6.01 -8.40
CA ASP A 159 -3.93 7.13 -9.16
C ASP A 159 -4.72 8.44 -8.88
N GLU A 160 -5.83 8.38 -8.12
CA GLU A 160 -6.66 9.50 -7.68
C GLU A 160 -7.14 9.33 -6.25
N GLN A 161 -8.12 8.44 -6.00
CA GLN A 161 -8.67 8.23 -4.67
C GLN A 161 -9.34 6.87 -4.50
N ILE A 162 -9.00 6.18 -3.41
CA ILE A 162 -9.74 5.00 -2.95
C ILE A 162 -10.09 5.20 -1.47
N THR A 163 -11.36 5.01 -1.12
CA THR A 163 -11.82 4.98 0.26
C THR A 163 -12.47 3.64 0.57
N MET A 164 -12.12 3.06 1.70
CA MET A 164 -12.71 1.83 2.24
C MET A 164 -13.02 2.10 3.71
N LYS A 165 -14.26 1.87 4.13
CA LYS A 165 -14.65 2.02 5.53
C LYS A 165 -14.20 0.80 6.36
N ASP A 166 -15.00 0.38 7.32
CA ASP A 166 -14.64 -0.59 8.34
C ASP A 166 -15.19 -2.00 8.03
N TYR A 167 -14.61 -3.03 8.69
CA TYR A 167 -15.10 -4.42 8.74
C TYR A 167 -15.21 -5.14 7.39
N ASN A 168 -14.47 -4.73 6.37
CA ASN A 168 -14.54 -5.34 5.05
C ASN A 168 -13.72 -6.64 4.97
N GLN A 169 -14.28 -7.63 4.28
CA GLN A 169 -13.64 -8.91 3.99
C GLN A 169 -13.36 -9.04 2.51
N ILE A 170 -12.10 -8.85 2.12
CA ILE A 170 -11.66 -8.93 0.72
C ILE A 170 -10.93 -10.25 0.51
N SER A 171 -11.45 -11.07 -0.38
CA SER A 171 -10.93 -12.40 -0.67
C SER A 171 -9.63 -12.35 -1.50
N TYR A 172 -9.23 -13.48 -2.07
CA TYR A 172 -8.01 -13.63 -2.85
C TYR A 172 -8.14 -13.08 -4.26
N ASN A 173 -7.04 -12.55 -4.80
CA ASN A 173 -6.94 -12.13 -6.20
C ASN A 173 -8.00 -11.10 -6.62
N VAL A 174 -8.33 -10.18 -5.72
CA VAL A 174 -9.27 -9.07 -5.97
C VAL A 174 -8.51 -7.87 -6.48
N MET A 175 -9.06 -7.20 -7.50
CA MET A 175 -8.55 -5.92 -8.01
C MET A 175 -9.41 -4.76 -7.54
N ILE A 176 -8.80 -3.74 -6.92
CA ILE A 176 -9.46 -2.49 -6.50
C ILE A 176 -8.68 -1.35 -7.12
N TRP A 177 -9.13 -0.84 -8.27
CA TRP A 177 -8.41 0.13 -9.08
C TRP A 177 -9.28 1.34 -9.45
N ASP A 178 -8.81 2.54 -9.16
CA ASP A 178 -9.44 3.81 -9.54
C ASP A 178 -8.98 4.34 -10.91
N THR A 179 -8.27 3.55 -11.68
CA THR A 179 -7.50 3.98 -12.85
C THR A 179 -7.64 3.01 -14.02
N ASN A 180 -7.51 3.52 -15.24
CA ASN A 180 -7.33 2.69 -16.44
C ASN A 180 -5.95 2.04 -16.52
N THR A 181 -5.02 2.38 -15.63
CA THR A 181 -3.61 1.97 -15.61
C THR A 181 -2.77 2.53 -16.75
N HIS A 182 -3.29 2.66 -17.93
CA HIS A 182 -2.65 3.21 -19.13
C HIS A 182 -3.64 4.07 -19.93
N ASN A 183 -3.11 5.04 -20.64
CA ASN A 183 -3.86 5.79 -21.64
C ASN A 183 -4.05 4.96 -22.91
N ILE A 184 -5.19 5.12 -23.57
CA ILE A 184 -5.47 4.50 -24.86
C ILE A 184 -4.97 5.42 -25.95
N TYR A 185 -3.78 5.15 -26.47
CA TYR A 185 -3.18 5.89 -27.57
C TYR A 185 -3.55 5.30 -28.93
N THR A 186 -3.54 6.15 -29.97
CA THR A 186 -3.59 5.68 -31.36
C THR A 186 -2.41 4.76 -31.67
N PRO A 187 -2.51 3.86 -32.66
CA PRO A 187 -1.39 2.99 -33.03
C PRO A 187 -0.10 3.75 -33.39
N SER A 188 -0.20 4.87 -34.09
CA SER A 188 0.94 5.73 -34.41
C SER A 188 1.62 6.29 -33.16
N LYS A 189 0.82 6.83 -32.22
CA LYS A 189 1.37 7.36 -30.96
C LYS A 189 1.99 6.26 -30.09
N ARG A 190 1.41 5.07 -30.05
CA ARG A 190 2.00 3.93 -29.32
C ARG A 190 3.37 3.54 -29.90
N ARG A 191 3.52 3.51 -31.24
CA ARG A 191 4.81 3.22 -31.89
C ARG A 191 5.84 4.29 -31.53
N GLU A 192 5.51 5.58 -31.70
CA GLU A 192 6.38 6.69 -31.31
C GLU A 192 6.87 6.57 -29.87
N LEU A 193 5.96 6.34 -28.92
CA LEU A 193 6.31 6.19 -27.50
C LEU A 193 7.16 4.93 -27.25
N THR A 194 6.88 3.83 -27.93
CA THR A 194 7.65 2.60 -27.84
C THR A 194 9.08 2.81 -28.32
N GLU A 195 9.28 3.42 -29.46
CA GLU A 195 10.61 3.71 -30.03
C GLU A 195 11.40 4.69 -29.15
N LYS A 196 10.73 5.78 -28.72
CA LYS A 196 11.34 6.81 -27.88
C LYS A 196 11.81 6.29 -26.51
N TYR A 197 11.06 5.38 -25.90
CA TYR A 197 11.32 4.94 -24.53
C TYR A 197 11.85 3.51 -24.43
N TYR A 198 12.16 2.85 -25.55
CA TYR A 198 12.82 1.54 -25.54
C TYR A 198 14.05 1.54 -24.60
N PRO A 199 14.28 0.52 -23.77
CA PRO A 199 13.56 -0.75 -23.66
C PRO A 199 12.40 -0.76 -22.62
N PHE A 200 11.93 0.40 -22.20
CA PHE A 200 10.95 0.56 -21.13
C PHE A 200 9.51 0.52 -21.67
N PHE A 201 9.05 -0.65 -22.13
CA PHE A 201 7.67 -0.85 -22.55
C PHE A 201 6.70 -0.84 -21.37
N GLY A 202 5.48 -0.37 -21.60
CA GLY A 202 4.39 -0.44 -20.64
C GLY A 202 4.48 0.53 -19.47
N TYR A 203 5.35 1.55 -19.57
CA TYR A 203 5.33 2.67 -18.62
C TYR A 203 4.19 3.62 -18.94
N GLU A 204 3.62 4.19 -17.89
CA GLU A 204 2.69 5.29 -18.03
C GLU A 204 3.46 6.59 -18.23
N TYR A 205 3.33 7.22 -19.39
CA TYR A 205 3.98 8.49 -19.71
C TYR A 205 3.15 9.70 -19.26
N GLU A 206 1.86 9.51 -19.09
CA GLU A 206 0.90 10.51 -18.65
C GLU A 206 -0.04 9.89 -17.64
N LYS A 207 -0.62 10.71 -16.74
CA LYS A 207 -1.62 10.21 -15.78
C LYS A 207 -2.79 9.59 -16.55
N PRO A 208 -3.14 8.32 -16.29
CA PRO A 208 -4.28 7.67 -16.93
C PRO A 208 -5.60 8.29 -16.50
N SER A 209 -6.67 8.00 -17.25
CA SER A 209 -8.03 8.33 -16.82
C SER A 209 -8.38 7.62 -15.51
N THR A 210 -8.85 8.39 -14.54
CA THR A 210 -9.20 7.94 -13.19
C THR A 210 -10.63 8.30 -12.83
N LYS A 211 -11.19 7.63 -11.84
CA LYS A 211 -12.40 8.02 -11.12
C LYS A 211 -12.39 7.33 -9.75
N PRO A 212 -12.70 8.04 -8.65
CA PRO A 212 -12.64 7.48 -7.31
C PRO A 212 -13.38 6.15 -7.15
N VAL A 213 -12.87 5.29 -6.27
CA VAL A 213 -13.54 4.07 -5.81
C VAL A 213 -13.88 4.25 -4.34
N LYS A 214 -15.12 3.90 -3.98
CA LYS A 214 -15.59 3.93 -2.60
C LYS A 214 -16.13 2.58 -2.20
N ILE A 215 -15.75 2.10 -1.03
CA ILE A 215 -16.23 0.85 -0.44
C ILE A 215 -16.75 1.17 0.96
N GLY A 216 -17.98 0.84 1.21
CA GLY A 216 -18.67 1.01 2.48
C GLY A 216 -18.10 0.15 3.61
N SER A 217 -18.86 0.00 4.67
CA SER A 217 -18.56 -0.91 5.77
C SER A 217 -19.21 -2.29 5.55
N ASP A 218 -18.66 -3.31 6.21
CA ASP A 218 -19.24 -4.66 6.25
C ASP A 218 -19.42 -5.32 4.86
N CYS A 219 -18.64 -4.88 3.86
CA CYS A 219 -18.71 -5.46 2.53
C CYS A 219 -17.90 -6.77 2.47
N TRP A 220 -18.43 -7.74 1.72
CA TRP A 220 -17.71 -8.96 1.36
C TRP A 220 -17.45 -8.99 -0.13
N ILE A 221 -16.18 -8.96 -0.53
CA ILE A 221 -15.76 -9.04 -1.92
C ILE A 221 -15.12 -10.39 -2.16
N ALA A 222 -15.82 -11.24 -2.93
CA ALA A 222 -15.40 -12.60 -3.17
C ALA A 222 -14.21 -12.69 -4.13
N GLN A 223 -13.61 -13.87 -4.22
CA GLN A 223 -12.40 -14.14 -4.99
C GLN A 223 -12.55 -13.79 -6.47
N ASN A 224 -11.47 -13.29 -7.07
CA ASN A 224 -11.36 -12.88 -8.47
C ASN A 224 -12.29 -11.72 -8.88
N ALA A 225 -12.93 -11.03 -7.95
CA ALA A 225 -13.73 -9.86 -8.27
C ALA A 225 -12.83 -8.66 -8.64
N ALA A 226 -13.39 -7.73 -9.44
CA ALA A 226 -12.73 -6.50 -9.81
C ALA A 226 -13.64 -5.29 -9.52
N ILE A 227 -13.18 -4.40 -8.65
CA ILE A 227 -13.81 -3.13 -8.31
C ILE A 227 -13.02 -2.04 -9.02
N LEU A 228 -13.55 -1.55 -10.12
CA LEU A 228 -12.84 -0.65 -11.00
C LEU A 228 -13.34 0.79 -10.85
N LYS A 229 -12.61 1.71 -11.46
CA LYS A 229 -12.78 3.15 -11.33
C LYS A 229 -14.25 3.60 -11.41
N GLY A 230 -14.63 4.50 -10.50
CA GLY A 230 -15.96 5.06 -10.42
C GLY A 230 -17.01 4.15 -9.79
N THR A 231 -16.60 3.00 -9.24
CA THR A 231 -17.52 2.12 -8.50
C THR A 231 -17.67 2.60 -7.06
N GLU A 232 -18.90 2.59 -6.60
CA GLU A 232 -19.27 2.89 -5.22
C GLU A 232 -20.10 1.74 -4.65
N LEU A 233 -19.62 1.11 -3.59
CA LEU A 233 -20.34 0.12 -2.83
C LEU A 233 -20.84 0.79 -1.55
N GLU A 234 -22.14 0.77 -1.29
CA GLU A 234 -22.68 1.15 -0.01
C GLU A 234 -22.35 0.11 1.06
N ASP A 235 -22.80 0.31 2.29
CA ASP A 235 -22.50 -0.62 3.38
C ASP A 235 -23.21 -1.97 3.17
N GLU A 236 -22.67 -3.06 3.70
CA GLU A 236 -23.20 -4.43 3.66
C GLU A 236 -23.34 -5.06 2.26
N VAL A 237 -22.61 -4.56 1.27
CA VAL A 237 -22.63 -5.10 -0.10
C VAL A 237 -21.82 -6.38 -0.20
N ILE A 238 -22.39 -7.40 -0.86
CA ILE A 238 -21.71 -8.62 -1.22
C ILE A 238 -21.41 -8.62 -2.74
N VAL A 239 -20.14 -8.71 -3.11
CA VAL A 239 -19.71 -8.87 -4.51
C VAL A 239 -19.30 -10.31 -4.73
N GLY A 240 -20.03 -11.01 -5.60
CA GLY A 240 -19.85 -12.44 -5.87
C GLY A 240 -18.55 -12.76 -6.63
N PHE A 241 -18.24 -14.04 -6.70
CA PHE A 241 -17.06 -14.58 -7.37
C PHE A 241 -16.95 -14.13 -8.84
N CYS A 242 -15.75 -13.72 -9.26
CA CYS A 242 -15.47 -13.25 -10.62
C CYS A 242 -16.31 -12.05 -11.09
N THR A 243 -16.98 -11.33 -10.20
CA THR A 243 -17.79 -10.16 -10.57
C THR A 243 -16.92 -8.95 -10.89
N ILE A 244 -17.23 -8.29 -12.02
CA ILE A 244 -16.54 -7.08 -12.47
C ILE A 244 -17.48 -5.89 -12.37
N LEU A 245 -17.12 -4.89 -11.58
CA LEU A 245 -17.88 -3.65 -11.41
C LEU A 245 -17.07 -2.48 -11.95
N LEU A 246 -17.65 -1.68 -12.82
CA LEU A 246 -17.03 -0.51 -13.45
C LEU A 246 -18.02 0.65 -13.49
N GLY A 247 -17.70 1.72 -12.77
CA GLY A 247 -18.46 2.97 -12.84
C GLY A 247 -19.91 2.86 -12.38
N THR A 248 -20.20 1.97 -11.45
CA THR A 248 -21.54 1.69 -10.94
C THR A 248 -21.65 1.92 -9.43
N SER A 249 -22.84 2.28 -8.98
CA SER A 249 -23.16 2.36 -7.55
C SER A 249 -24.02 1.15 -7.18
N ILE A 250 -23.62 0.43 -6.14
CA ILE A 250 -24.33 -0.74 -5.62
C ILE A 250 -24.94 -0.34 -4.28
N PRO A 251 -26.29 -0.41 -4.16
CA PRO A 251 -26.97 0.05 -2.96
C PRO A 251 -26.75 -0.87 -1.76
N PHE A 252 -27.02 -0.31 -0.58
CA PHE A 252 -26.93 -0.95 0.72
C PHE A 252 -27.52 -2.37 0.75
N GLY A 253 -26.84 -3.29 1.40
CA GLY A 253 -27.31 -4.66 1.65
C GLY A 253 -27.51 -5.52 0.40
N THR A 254 -26.97 -5.09 -0.75
CA THR A 254 -27.17 -5.77 -2.02
C THR A 254 -26.12 -6.84 -2.28
N THR A 255 -26.54 -8.00 -2.79
CA THR A 255 -25.65 -8.98 -3.39
C THR A 255 -25.62 -8.82 -4.90
N VAL A 256 -24.42 -8.57 -5.45
CA VAL A 256 -24.21 -8.40 -6.90
C VAL A 256 -23.35 -9.54 -7.46
N VAL A 257 -23.78 -10.12 -8.56
CA VAL A 257 -23.11 -11.21 -9.28
C VAL A 257 -23.16 -10.96 -10.78
N ASN A 258 -22.19 -11.51 -11.52
CA ASN A 258 -22.28 -11.56 -12.97
C ASN A 258 -23.38 -12.53 -13.39
N LYS A 259 -24.14 -12.18 -14.44
CA LYS A 259 -24.98 -13.12 -15.15
C LYS A 259 -24.13 -13.94 -16.12
N VAL A 260 -24.11 -15.25 -15.98
CA VAL A 260 -23.36 -16.15 -16.85
C VAL A 260 -24.35 -16.90 -17.75
N GLU A 261 -24.16 -16.83 -19.06
CA GLU A 261 -24.94 -17.56 -20.03
C GLU A 261 -24.04 -18.61 -20.73
N TYR A 262 -24.48 -19.86 -20.73
CA TYR A 262 -23.76 -20.95 -21.40
C TYR A 262 -24.35 -21.20 -22.78
N ARG A 263 -23.49 -21.29 -23.79
CA ARG A 263 -23.88 -21.70 -25.14
C ARG A 263 -23.24 -23.06 -25.40
N PHE A 264 -24.08 -24.03 -25.64
CA PHE A 264 -23.67 -25.38 -26.09
C PHE A 264 -23.56 -25.38 -27.60
N VAL A 265 -22.47 -25.86 -28.16
CA VAL A 265 -22.17 -25.99 -29.59
C VAL A 265 -21.86 -27.44 -29.92
#